data_fc3df918f69c968480babc39c2df9820
#
_entry.id   fc3df918f69c968480babc39c2df9820
#
_cell.length_a   1.000
_cell.length_b   1.000
_cell.length_c   1.000
_cell.angle_alpha   90.00
_cell.angle_beta   90.00
_cell.angle_gamma   90.00
#
_symmetry.space_group_name_H-M   'P 1'
#
loop_
_entity.id
_entity.type
_entity.pdbx_description
1 polymer ?
#
loop_
_entity_poly.entity_id
_entity_poly.type
_entity_poly.pdbx_seq_one_letter_code
_entity_poly.pdbx_strand_id
1 'polypeptide(L)' 'MNSYPLLGVLLAVWTIGSWFTHVIVCIQTSSWLFLLAGSIFFPIGMVHGTGLWLGFF' A
#
# COMPACT_ATOMS: atom_id res chain seq x y z
N MET A 1 18.46 -14.14 -19.87
CA MET A 1 17.09 -13.86 -19.49
C MET A 1 17.03 -12.58 -18.68
N ASN A 2 16.16 -11.70 -19.05
CA ASN A 2 16.02 -10.46 -18.30
C ASN A 2 15.10 -10.65 -17.08
N SER A 3 15.20 -9.77 -16.11
CA SER A 3 14.46 -9.85 -14.85
C SER A 3 13.18 -9.00 -14.85
N TYR A 4 12.80 -8.44 -15.97
CA TYR A 4 11.66 -7.54 -16.05
C TYR A 4 10.34 -8.19 -15.62
N PRO A 5 10.02 -9.44 -16.02
CA PRO A 5 8.79 -10.05 -15.55
C PRO A 5 8.76 -10.24 -14.03
N LEU A 6 9.88 -10.63 -13.43
CA LEU A 6 9.98 -10.80 -11.99
C LEU A 6 9.84 -9.47 -11.26
N LEU A 7 10.52 -8.43 -11.75
CA LEU A 7 10.42 -7.10 -11.18
C LEU A 7 8.99 -6.58 -11.24
N GLY A 8 8.30 -6.77 -12.36
CA GLY A 8 6.91 -6.38 -12.50
C GLY A 8 6.00 -7.09 -11.51
N VAL A 9 6.21 -8.40 -11.32
CA VAL A 9 5.43 -9.18 -10.34
C VAL A 9 5.68 -8.68 -8.92
N LEU A 10 6.94 -8.43 -8.56
CA LEU A 10 7.29 -7.93 -7.23
C LEU A 10 6.68 -6.56 -6.96
N LEU A 11 6.73 -5.67 -7.95
CA LEU A 11 6.10 -4.35 -7.83
C LEU A 11 4.60 -4.44 -7.69
N ALA A 12 3.95 -5.32 -8.45
CA ALA A 12 2.52 -5.53 -8.37
C ALA A 12 2.11 -6.08 -7.00
N VAL A 13 2.81 -7.07 -6.49
CA VAL A 13 2.55 -7.64 -5.17
C VAL A 13 2.75 -6.60 -4.08
N TRP A 14 3.81 -5.82 -4.14
CA TRP A 14 4.08 -4.75 -3.18
C TRP A 14 2.99 -3.69 -3.23
N THR A 15 2.63 -3.23 -4.41
CA THR A 15 1.59 -2.21 -4.60
C THR A 15 0.25 -2.68 -4.03
N ILE A 16 -0.20 -3.86 -4.44
CA ILE A 16 -1.48 -4.39 -4.02
C ILE A 16 -1.47 -4.68 -2.52
N GLY A 17 -0.43 -5.34 -2.01
CA GLY A 17 -0.32 -5.69 -0.60
C GLY A 17 -0.29 -4.47 0.31
N SER A 18 0.50 -3.45 -0.04
CA SER A 18 0.58 -2.22 0.76
C SER A 18 -0.73 -1.45 0.72
N TRP A 19 -1.38 -1.39 -0.43
CA TRP A 19 -2.67 -0.71 -0.58
C TRP A 19 -3.75 -1.40 0.26
N PHE A 20 -3.85 -2.72 0.19
CA PHE A 20 -4.80 -3.48 1.02
C PHE A 20 -4.53 -3.29 2.50
N THR A 21 -3.27 -3.32 2.91
CA THR A 21 -2.89 -3.07 4.31
C THR A 21 -3.35 -1.68 4.75
N HIS A 22 -3.10 -0.67 3.92
CA HIS A 22 -3.56 0.70 4.18
C HIS A 22 -5.08 0.74 4.38
N VAL A 23 -5.84 0.13 3.48
CA VAL A 23 -7.31 0.11 3.56
C VAL A 23 -7.78 -0.57 4.84
N ILE A 24 -7.26 -1.76 5.13
CA ILE A 24 -7.67 -2.53 6.30
C ILE A 24 -7.37 -1.78 7.60
N VAL A 25 -6.16 -1.25 7.74
CA VAL A 25 -5.76 -0.52 8.95
C VAL A 25 -6.56 0.76 9.10
N CYS A 26 -6.83 1.48 8.03
CA CYS A 26 -7.65 2.68 8.08
C CYS A 26 -9.08 2.38 8.53
N ILE A 27 -9.65 1.27 8.10
CA ILE A 27 -10.97 0.83 8.56
C ILE A 27 -10.92 0.50 10.05
N GLN A 28 -9.92 -0.26 10.49
CA GLN A 28 -9.77 -0.68 11.89
C GLN A 28 -9.56 0.48 12.84
N THR A 29 -8.86 1.52 12.40
CA THR A 29 -8.56 2.70 13.22
C THR A 29 -9.52 3.86 12.97
N SER A 30 -10.52 3.68 12.11
CA SER A 30 -11.48 4.71 11.72
C SER A 30 -10.82 5.95 11.10
N SER A 31 -9.70 5.76 10.42
CA SER A 31 -8.96 6.83 9.74
C SER A 31 -9.53 7.06 8.34
N TRP A 32 -10.78 7.48 8.27
CA TRP A 32 -11.51 7.59 7.00
C TRP A 32 -10.89 8.58 6.04
N LEU A 33 -10.30 9.66 6.55
CA LEU A 33 -9.65 10.64 5.71
C LEU A 33 -8.42 10.05 5.01
N PHE A 34 -7.61 9.29 5.75
CA PHE A 34 -6.47 8.58 5.17
C PHE A 34 -6.92 7.50 4.19
N LEU A 35 -8.00 6.80 4.51
CA LEU A 35 -8.55 5.79 3.63
C LEU A 35 -8.94 6.41 2.29
N LEU A 36 -9.67 7.52 2.33
CA LEU A 36 -10.11 8.22 1.14
C LEU A 36 -8.91 8.74 0.32
N ALA A 37 -7.95 9.36 1.00
CA ALA A 37 -6.76 9.89 0.34
C ALA A 37 -5.94 8.77 -0.33
N GLY A 38 -5.72 7.66 0.36
CA GLY A 38 -4.97 6.54 -0.19
C GLY A 38 -5.72 5.78 -1.27
N SER A 39 -7.04 5.78 -1.22
CA SER A 39 -7.86 5.14 -2.26
C SER A 39 -7.87 5.93 -3.56
N ILE A 40 -7.89 7.26 -3.47
CA ILE A 40 -7.87 8.14 -4.64
C ILE A 40 -6.45 8.27 -5.18
N PHE A 41 -5.48 8.41 -4.30
CA PHE A 41 -4.07 8.57 -4.66
C PHE A 41 -3.29 7.33 -4.25
N PHE A 42 -3.13 6.39 -5.16
CA PHE A 42 -2.40 5.14 -4.93
C PHE A 42 -1.04 5.34 -4.24
N PRO A 43 -0.21 6.31 -4.67
CA PRO A 43 1.10 6.51 -4.02
C PRO A 43 1.01 6.77 -2.52
N ILE A 44 -0.01 7.50 -2.08
CA ILE A 44 -0.22 7.76 -0.65
C ILE A 44 -0.55 6.47 0.09
N GLY A 45 -1.44 5.65 -0.47
CA GLY A 45 -1.78 4.35 0.11
C GLY A 45 -0.59 3.41 0.18
N MET A 46 0.22 3.37 -0.87
CA MET A 46 1.43 2.55 -0.90
C MET A 46 2.43 2.98 0.17
N VAL A 47 2.68 4.27 0.31
CA VAL A 47 3.60 4.80 1.31
C VAL A 47 3.10 4.49 2.71
N HIS A 48 1.83 4.70 2.97
CA HIS A 48 1.22 4.44 4.28
C HIS A 48 1.28 2.94 4.62
N GLY A 49 0.88 2.08 3.69
CA GLY A 49 0.93 0.63 3.91
C GLY A 49 2.34 0.11 4.11
N THR A 50 3.29 0.60 3.33
CA THR A 50 4.69 0.24 3.48
C THR A 50 5.24 0.72 4.82
N GLY A 51 4.88 1.92 5.24
CA GLY A 51 5.26 2.46 6.55
C GLY A 51 4.71 1.63 7.69
N LEU A 52 3.49 1.11 7.56
CA LEU A 52 2.91 0.20 8.54
C LEU A 52 3.69 -1.09 8.65
N TRP A 53 4.13 -1.66 7.52
CA TRP A 53 4.93 -2.87 7.52
C TRP A 53 6.29 -2.65 8.20
N LEU A 54 6.86 -1.46 8.03
CA LEU A 54 8.16 -1.12 8.61
C LEU A 54 8.06 -0.61 10.04
N GLY A 55 6.85 -0.37 10.53
CA GLY A 55 6.62 0.08 11.89
C GLY A 55 6.74 1.58 12.08
N PHE A 56 6.71 2.37 11.00
CA PHE A 56 6.77 3.83 11.11
C PHE A 56 5.43 4.46 11.53
N PHE A 57 4.35 3.79 11.18
CA PHE A 57 2.98 4.25 11.49
C PHE A 57 2.24 3.18 12.32
#